data_e55b3fe2c7e7040a57d1295e69826479
#
_entry.id   e55b3fe2c7e7040a57d1295e69826479
#
_cell.length_a   1.000
_cell.length_b   1.000
_cell.length_c   1.000
_cell.angle_alpha   90.00
_cell.angle_beta   90.00
_cell.angle_gamma   90.00
#
_symmetry.space_group_name_H-M   'P 1'
#
loop_
_entity.id
_entity.type
_entity.pdbx_description
1 polymer ?
#
loop_
_entity_poly.entity_id
_entity_poly.type
_entity_poly.pdbx_seq_one_letter_code
_entity_poly.pdbx_strand_id
1 'polypeptide(L)'
;MHQVEDYNYILTSSRGKYCVKIFNKEHKSNYFNLALISIIIIAMLTTYKYTPVKYNTDINRNNAQTSIDDYNLGNESGSNSILSIEELKEMYPNRDINRLIEYQEWNKESSEYLQNLFKENKLHPSNMRFKQIYYANKKYKLSSIEYKIFGLGFLNQDTSLALESDFFMALYSFGILGLILFLIIPLKEFIKSTIFILKHLKLIDLETYMLYMGLGVFFCISIYAGYTYIYTNFSIFLVILISMLKIKRYLLKKSLLKENKVSFLLLHLGYGGIETATINTANALSDKYEVELVSFYNLTKNQVNRLNNNIKVKYLYQGEPNKEVFLESLKNHKLLKVLKEGLKAVSILIKKKVLVIHEIINNNSKFLVSTRYEFSMLLSKYGFKETTKIAAEHHYHNNSKKYISILEHKYNNIDYLLALTKTLEEDYHHFLKHNHHTKIVLMPNMLESIPTKKSTLEKKEIITMSRLDYGKKNDDIIKAFAKTNYQNWHLSILGDGSEYENLSSLIKELHLENNVSLEGYIPKEKLEGYLLNSSIFLMASLTEGLPMVLLEAMSYGLPCIAYETASGVNDIIDNGKNGYVIKERNEELYVKRLQLLMDDASLRNKMSKEALEKVKYFSKENIVKKWYNILK
;
A
#
# COMPACT_ATOMS: atom_id res chain seq x y z
N MET A 1 -18.07 -18.75 -24.59
CA MET A 1 -19.49 -18.38 -24.62
C MET A 1 -20.08 -18.81 -23.30
N HIS A 2 -20.20 -17.92 -22.36
CA HIS A 2 -21.07 -18.10 -21.19
C HIS A 2 -21.98 -16.89 -21.13
N GLN A 3 -23.26 -17.20 -21.21
CA GLN A 3 -24.37 -16.27 -21.09
C GLN A 3 -24.36 -15.68 -19.68
N VAL A 4 -24.42 -14.36 -19.61
CA VAL A 4 -24.77 -13.62 -18.39
C VAL A 4 -26.28 -13.52 -18.39
N GLU A 5 -26.91 -14.15 -17.41
CA GLU A 5 -28.35 -14.10 -17.21
C GLU A 5 -28.79 -12.66 -16.86
N ASP A 6 -29.80 -12.20 -17.60
CA ASP A 6 -30.48 -10.92 -17.37
C ASP A 6 -31.29 -10.97 -16.07
N TYR A 7 -30.95 -10.13 -15.11
CA TYR A 7 -31.78 -9.92 -13.92
C TYR A 7 -32.89 -8.93 -14.23
N ASN A 8 -34.11 -9.49 -14.41
CA ASN A 8 -35.35 -8.73 -14.46
C ASN A 8 -35.89 -8.55 -13.05
N TYR A 9 -35.96 -7.32 -12.55
CA TYR A 9 -36.67 -7.00 -11.33
C TYR A 9 -38.15 -6.70 -11.65
N ILE A 10 -39.06 -7.52 -11.11
CA ILE A 10 -40.49 -7.29 -11.16
C ILE A 10 -40.93 -6.72 -9.81
N LEU A 11 -41.37 -5.48 -9.79
CA LEU A 11 -42.05 -4.89 -8.65
C LEU A 11 -43.56 -5.17 -8.82
N THR A 12 -44.11 -6.01 -7.96
CA THR A 12 -45.56 -6.25 -7.90
C THR A 12 -46.17 -5.37 -6.82
N SER A 13 -47.05 -4.48 -7.19
CA SER A 13 -47.96 -3.82 -6.27
C SER A 13 -49.35 -4.49 -6.36
N SER A 14 -50.12 -4.44 -5.26
CA SER A 14 -51.44 -5.05 -5.16
C SER A 14 -52.51 -4.52 -6.12
N ARG A 15 -52.18 -3.62 -7.04
CA ARG A 15 -53.08 -3.00 -8.01
C ARG A 15 -52.48 -2.82 -9.42
N GLY A 16 -51.83 -3.83 -9.93
CA GLY A 16 -51.48 -3.85 -11.35
C GLY A 16 -49.98 -4.07 -11.61
N LYS A 17 -49.68 -4.83 -12.65
CA LYS A 17 -48.32 -5.10 -13.13
C LYS A 17 -47.80 -3.89 -13.92
N TYR A 18 -46.83 -3.19 -13.42
CA TYR A 18 -46.07 -2.22 -14.23
C TYR A 18 -44.70 -2.84 -14.57
N CYS A 19 -44.50 -3.12 -15.85
CA CYS A 19 -43.19 -3.50 -16.39
C CYS A 19 -42.36 -2.22 -16.63
N VAL A 20 -41.40 -1.93 -15.77
CA VAL A 20 -40.40 -0.93 -16.10
C VAL A 20 -39.26 -1.64 -16.80
N LYS A 21 -39.26 -1.63 -18.14
CA LYS A 21 -38.09 -2.00 -18.93
C LYS A 21 -37.00 -0.95 -18.70
N ILE A 22 -36.06 -1.21 -17.81
CA ILE A 22 -34.83 -0.44 -17.71
C ILE A 22 -33.96 -0.90 -18.88
N PHE A 23 -33.75 -0.01 -19.82
CA PHE A 23 -33.01 -0.23 -21.05
C PHE A 23 -31.57 -0.69 -20.77
N ASN A 24 -31.31 -1.94 -21.14
CA ASN A 24 -29.93 -2.42 -21.32
C ASN A 24 -29.52 -2.03 -22.76
N LYS A 25 -28.80 -0.94 -22.91
CA LYS A 25 -28.09 -0.59 -24.14
C LYS A 25 -26.70 -0.08 -23.80
N GLU A 26 -25.76 -0.87 -24.25
CA GLU A 26 -24.32 -0.65 -24.12
C GLU A 26 -23.87 0.76 -24.51
N HIS A 27 -22.96 1.31 -23.70
CA HIS A 27 -21.95 2.32 -24.05
C HIS A 27 -22.31 3.79 -24.28
N LYS A 28 -23.58 4.21 -24.33
CA LYS A 28 -23.93 5.65 -24.37
C LYS A 28 -24.56 6.20 -23.09
N SER A 29 -24.86 5.32 -22.14
CA SER A 29 -25.66 5.62 -20.94
C SER A 29 -24.98 6.54 -19.92
N ASN A 30 -23.66 6.54 -19.82
CA ASN A 30 -22.96 7.23 -18.71
C ASN A 30 -22.78 8.73 -18.93
N TYR A 31 -22.56 9.16 -20.18
CA TYR A 31 -22.61 10.59 -20.53
C TYR A 31 -24.02 11.15 -20.43
N PHE A 32 -25.03 10.31 -20.73
CA PHE A 32 -26.43 10.66 -20.55
C PHE A 32 -26.79 10.85 -19.08
N ASN A 33 -26.31 9.97 -18.20
CA ASN A 33 -26.53 10.09 -16.77
C ASN A 33 -25.79 11.33 -16.18
N LEU A 34 -24.58 11.60 -16.63
CA LEU A 34 -23.84 12.81 -16.23
C LEU A 34 -24.56 14.08 -16.74
N ALA A 35 -25.03 14.08 -17.99
CA ALA A 35 -25.82 15.16 -18.55
C ALA A 35 -27.17 15.30 -17.83
N LEU A 36 -27.85 14.20 -17.51
CA LEU A 36 -29.11 14.22 -16.76
C LEU A 36 -28.93 14.82 -15.37
N ILE A 37 -27.82 14.54 -14.71
CA ILE A 37 -27.52 15.07 -13.38
C ILE A 37 -27.13 16.53 -13.47
N SER A 38 -26.32 16.92 -14.45
CA SER A 38 -26.04 18.33 -14.71
C SER A 38 -27.32 19.07 -15.01
N ILE A 39 -28.23 18.47 -15.77
CA ILE A 39 -29.57 19.01 -16.05
C ILE A 39 -30.41 19.09 -14.76
N ILE A 40 -30.37 18.07 -13.89
CA ILE A 40 -31.10 18.08 -12.61
C ILE A 40 -30.52 19.15 -11.69
N ILE A 41 -29.19 19.28 -11.58
CA ILE A 41 -28.55 20.34 -10.81
C ILE A 41 -28.88 21.72 -11.39
N ILE A 42 -28.80 21.89 -12.70
CA ILE A 42 -29.19 23.14 -13.38
C ILE A 42 -30.68 23.37 -13.19
N ALA A 43 -31.52 22.34 -13.32
CA ALA A 43 -32.95 22.42 -13.06
C ALA A 43 -33.24 22.78 -11.59
N MET A 44 -32.54 22.20 -10.62
CA MET A 44 -32.66 22.58 -9.20
C MET A 44 -32.22 24.02 -8.96
N LEU A 45 -31.14 24.47 -9.58
CA LEU A 45 -30.65 25.85 -9.47
C LEU A 45 -31.58 26.84 -10.18
N THR A 46 -32.13 26.46 -11.35
CA THR A 46 -33.04 27.31 -12.11
C THR A 46 -34.49 27.28 -11.59
N THR A 47 -34.93 26.13 -11.09
CA THR A 47 -36.26 25.99 -10.45
C THR A 47 -36.30 26.48 -9.02
N TYR A 48 -35.14 26.83 -8.42
CA TYR A 48 -35.11 27.51 -7.13
C TYR A 48 -36.08 28.72 -7.09
N LYS A 49 -36.24 29.40 -8.21
CA LYS A 49 -37.23 30.51 -8.38
C LYS A 49 -38.68 30.07 -8.10
N TYR A 50 -39.00 28.80 -8.28
CA TYR A 50 -40.37 28.26 -8.19
C TYR A 50 -40.54 27.26 -7.00
N THR A 51 -39.51 27.15 -6.15
CA THR A 51 -39.61 26.26 -4.99
C THR A 51 -40.43 26.91 -3.85
N PRO A 52 -41.07 26.10 -2.98
CA PRO A 52 -41.70 26.61 -1.76
C PRO A 52 -40.75 27.46 -0.89
N VAL A 53 -39.44 27.21 -0.98
CA VAL A 53 -38.40 27.97 -0.27
C VAL A 53 -38.37 29.42 -0.78
N LYS A 54 -38.45 29.63 -2.09
CA LYS A 54 -38.50 31.01 -2.62
C LYS A 54 -39.85 31.66 -2.40
N TYR A 55 -40.93 30.89 -2.57
CA TYR A 55 -42.27 31.36 -2.29
C TYR A 55 -42.40 31.78 -0.81
N ASN A 56 -41.91 30.98 0.13
CA ASN A 56 -41.86 31.36 1.53
C ASN A 56 -40.91 32.55 1.80
N THR A 57 -39.82 32.67 1.02
CA THR A 57 -38.90 33.80 1.15
C THR A 57 -39.55 35.09 0.61
N ASP A 58 -40.33 34.99 -0.47
CA ASP A 58 -41.02 36.14 -1.06
C ASP A 58 -42.28 36.50 -0.24
N ILE A 59 -43.02 35.54 0.35
CA ILE A 59 -44.08 35.80 1.31
C ILE A 59 -43.51 36.44 2.59
N ASN A 60 -42.42 35.89 3.11
CA ASN A 60 -41.77 36.48 4.30
C ASN A 60 -41.19 37.88 3.97
N ARG A 61 -40.75 38.15 2.75
CA ARG A 61 -40.38 39.48 2.30
C ARG A 61 -41.56 40.42 2.22
N ASN A 62 -42.70 39.99 1.69
CA ASN A 62 -43.88 40.79 1.60
C ASN A 62 -44.53 41.05 2.96
N ASN A 63 -44.59 40.01 3.81
CA ASN A 63 -45.08 40.13 5.18
C ASN A 63 -44.15 40.98 6.05
N ALA A 64 -42.83 40.97 5.77
CA ALA A 64 -41.88 41.79 6.47
C ALA A 64 -41.82 43.21 5.93
N GLN A 65 -42.21 43.47 4.65
CA GLN A 65 -42.40 44.83 4.16
C GLN A 65 -43.59 45.46 4.85
N THR A 66 -44.72 44.73 4.99
CA THR A 66 -45.86 45.18 5.80
C THR A 66 -45.50 45.35 7.26
N SER A 67 -44.68 44.47 7.86
CA SER A 67 -44.21 44.64 9.25
C SER A 67 -43.15 45.73 9.41
N ILE A 68 -42.44 46.16 8.36
CA ILE A 68 -41.57 47.35 8.38
C ILE A 68 -42.41 48.62 8.34
N ASP A 69 -43.45 48.62 7.56
CA ASP A 69 -44.38 49.74 7.51
C ASP A 69 -45.13 49.84 8.83
N ASP A 70 -45.55 48.71 9.43
CA ASP A 70 -46.11 48.60 10.78
C ASP A 70 -45.08 48.94 11.87
N TYR A 71 -43.82 48.57 11.72
CA TYR A 71 -42.71 48.86 12.63
C TYR A 71 -42.31 50.34 12.55
N ASN A 72 -42.33 50.94 11.34
CA ASN A 72 -42.11 52.39 11.18
C ASN A 72 -43.30 53.23 11.66
N LEU A 73 -44.51 52.65 11.63
CA LEU A 73 -45.72 53.26 12.19
C LEU A 73 -45.84 53.05 13.70
N GLY A 74 -45.23 51.99 14.24
CA GLY A 74 -45.19 51.68 15.68
C GLY A 74 -44.01 52.24 16.45
N ASN A 75 -43.04 52.87 15.79
CA ASN A 75 -41.84 53.43 16.41
C ASN A 75 -42.04 54.78 17.11
N GLU A 76 -43.26 55.28 17.22
CA GLU A 76 -43.54 56.36 18.18
C GLU A 76 -43.79 55.86 19.62
N SER A 77 -43.83 54.56 19.87
CA SER A 77 -44.12 54.00 21.21
C SER A 77 -43.30 52.78 21.65
N GLY A 78 -42.34 52.32 20.88
CA GLY A 78 -41.50 51.16 21.24
C GLY A 78 -40.10 51.60 21.66
N SER A 79 -39.85 51.73 22.92
CA SER A 79 -38.57 52.10 23.54
C SER A 79 -37.40 51.26 23.01
N ASN A 80 -36.52 51.86 22.22
CA ASN A 80 -35.13 51.47 22.09
C ASN A 80 -34.35 51.71 23.40
N SER A 81 -35.05 51.59 24.55
CA SER A 81 -34.44 51.72 25.86
C SER A 81 -33.57 50.50 26.12
N ILE A 82 -32.29 50.73 26.17
CA ILE A 82 -31.35 49.77 26.79
C ILE A 82 -31.93 49.51 28.17
N LEU A 83 -32.35 48.28 28.45
CA LEU A 83 -32.84 47.89 29.76
C LEU A 83 -31.73 48.15 30.79
N SER A 84 -32.11 48.76 31.91
CA SER A 84 -31.21 48.99 33.03
C SER A 84 -30.72 47.65 33.62
N ILE A 85 -29.62 47.68 34.32
CA ILE A 85 -29.07 46.47 34.99
C ILE A 85 -30.12 45.86 35.93
N GLU A 86 -30.95 46.69 36.56
CA GLU A 86 -32.00 46.27 37.48
C GLU A 86 -33.13 45.56 36.74
N GLU A 87 -33.60 46.09 35.64
CA GLU A 87 -34.62 45.47 34.77
C GLU A 87 -34.12 44.15 34.15
N LEU A 88 -32.84 44.06 33.79
CA LEU A 88 -32.23 42.81 33.28
C LEU A 88 -32.14 41.75 34.37
N LYS A 89 -31.83 42.13 35.63
CA LYS A 89 -31.81 41.22 36.78
C LYS A 89 -33.20 40.70 37.11
N GLU A 90 -34.19 41.56 37.04
CA GLU A 90 -35.58 41.20 37.31
C GLU A 90 -36.14 40.26 36.23
N MET A 91 -35.89 40.56 34.94
CA MET A 91 -36.34 39.76 33.84
C MET A 91 -35.58 38.43 33.65
N TYR A 92 -34.31 38.41 34.01
CA TYR A 92 -33.44 37.24 33.77
C TYR A 92 -32.60 36.90 35.03
N PRO A 93 -33.24 36.50 36.14
CA PRO A 93 -32.57 36.36 37.45
C PRO A 93 -31.44 35.31 37.49
N ASN A 94 -31.43 34.37 36.57
CA ASN A 94 -30.46 33.25 36.50
C ASN A 94 -29.46 33.40 35.37
N ARG A 95 -29.32 34.57 34.72
CA ARG A 95 -28.41 34.79 33.61
C ARG A 95 -27.27 35.75 33.95
N ASP A 96 -26.16 35.62 33.23
CA ASP A 96 -25.00 36.52 33.33
C ASP A 96 -25.39 37.91 32.78
N ILE A 97 -25.58 38.84 33.68
CA ILE A 97 -26.01 40.21 33.39
C ILE A 97 -25.00 40.95 32.53
N ASN A 98 -23.69 40.74 32.75
CA ASN A 98 -22.65 41.40 31.96
C ASN A 98 -22.72 41.00 30.50
N ARG A 99 -23.02 39.75 30.23
CA ARG A 99 -23.22 39.25 28.87
C ARG A 99 -24.51 39.79 28.23
N LEU A 100 -25.55 39.98 28.98
CA LEU A 100 -26.79 40.60 28.52
C LEU A 100 -26.59 42.07 28.16
N ILE A 101 -25.83 42.81 28.97
CA ILE A 101 -25.45 44.19 28.71
C ILE A 101 -24.58 44.26 27.41
N GLU A 102 -23.54 43.47 27.33
CA GLU A 102 -22.68 43.36 26.13
C GLU A 102 -23.51 43.08 24.87
N TYR A 103 -24.54 42.24 25.01
CA TYR A 103 -25.45 41.92 23.90
C TYR A 103 -26.36 43.08 23.51
N GLN A 104 -26.88 43.85 24.49
CA GLN A 104 -27.70 45.01 24.21
C GLN A 104 -26.91 46.14 23.55
N GLU A 105 -25.72 46.44 24.03
CA GLU A 105 -24.82 47.43 23.45
C GLU A 105 -24.45 47.05 22.03
N TRP A 106 -24.13 45.79 21.84
CA TRP A 106 -23.81 45.26 20.52
C TRP A 106 -25.01 45.30 19.56
N ASN A 107 -26.22 44.99 20.02
CA ASN A 107 -27.44 45.03 19.22
C ASN A 107 -27.72 46.46 18.72
N LYS A 108 -27.42 47.46 19.50
CA LYS A 108 -27.51 48.87 19.13
C LYS A 108 -26.49 49.28 18.09
N GLU A 109 -25.20 49.00 18.31
CA GLU A 109 -24.13 49.27 17.35
C GLU A 109 -24.29 48.51 16.03
N SER A 110 -24.69 47.24 16.08
CA SER A 110 -24.87 46.39 14.90
C SER A 110 -26.12 46.77 14.12
N SER A 111 -27.13 47.35 14.75
CA SER A 111 -28.39 47.70 14.07
C SER A 111 -28.16 48.75 12.98
N GLU A 112 -27.44 49.83 13.27
CA GLU A 112 -27.14 50.90 12.28
C GLU A 112 -26.25 50.40 11.15
N TYR A 113 -25.18 49.65 11.49
CA TYR A 113 -24.29 49.07 10.49
C TYR A 113 -25.00 48.04 9.59
N LEU A 114 -25.80 47.15 10.18
CA LEU A 114 -26.56 46.14 9.45
C LEU A 114 -27.67 46.76 8.62
N GLN A 115 -28.33 47.82 9.09
CA GLN A 115 -29.32 48.55 8.26
C GLN A 115 -28.69 49.12 6.99
N ASN A 116 -27.49 49.69 7.07
CA ASN A 116 -26.77 50.21 5.91
C ASN A 116 -26.34 49.06 4.98
N LEU A 117 -25.78 47.96 5.53
CA LEU A 117 -25.36 46.77 4.79
C LEU A 117 -26.56 46.10 4.09
N PHE A 118 -27.73 46.06 4.72
CA PHE A 118 -28.95 45.50 4.17
C PHE A 118 -29.52 46.38 3.05
N LYS A 119 -29.43 47.72 3.18
CA LYS A 119 -29.80 48.65 2.12
C LYS A 119 -28.92 48.47 0.87
N GLU A 120 -27.60 48.40 1.07
CA GLU A 120 -26.64 48.20 -0.03
C GLU A 120 -26.82 46.87 -0.76
N ASN A 121 -27.08 45.78 -0.02
CA ASN A 121 -27.18 44.43 -0.59
C ASN A 121 -28.62 43.97 -0.83
N LYS A 122 -29.64 44.84 -0.69
CA LYS A 122 -31.08 44.54 -0.84
C LYS A 122 -31.53 43.33 0.03
N LEU A 123 -30.94 43.19 1.22
CA LEU A 123 -31.27 42.14 2.18
C LEU A 123 -32.25 42.67 3.22
N HIS A 124 -33.13 41.77 3.70
CA HIS A 124 -34.14 42.19 4.71
C HIS A 124 -33.52 42.31 6.11
N PRO A 125 -33.81 43.41 6.84
CA PRO A 125 -33.27 43.65 8.20
C PRO A 125 -33.61 42.58 9.25
N SER A 126 -34.69 41.81 9.04
CA SER A 126 -35.12 40.74 9.94
C SER A 126 -34.39 39.41 9.71
N ASN A 127 -33.36 39.35 8.86
CA ASN A 127 -32.61 38.13 8.68
C ASN A 127 -31.75 37.79 9.90
N MET A 128 -32.37 37.10 10.86
CA MET A 128 -31.73 36.74 12.14
C MET A 128 -30.48 35.87 11.94
N ARG A 129 -30.44 34.98 10.92
CA ARG A 129 -29.28 34.15 10.62
C ARG A 129 -28.05 34.97 10.27
N PHE A 130 -28.24 36.00 9.46
CA PHE A 130 -27.13 36.87 9.07
C PHE A 130 -26.61 37.66 10.30
N LYS A 131 -27.52 38.18 11.13
CA LYS A 131 -27.15 38.86 12.38
C LYS A 131 -26.35 37.96 13.32
N GLN A 132 -26.81 36.72 13.52
CA GLN A 132 -26.13 35.73 14.35
C GLN A 132 -24.72 35.42 13.88
N ILE A 133 -24.57 35.13 12.56
CA ILE A 133 -23.27 34.84 11.94
C ILE A 133 -22.34 36.05 12.01
N TYR A 134 -22.86 37.24 11.76
CA TYR A 134 -22.10 38.49 11.84
C TYR A 134 -21.56 38.74 13.26
N TYR A 135 -22.41 38.59 14.26
CA TYR A 135 -22.03 38.72 15.68
C TYR A 135 -20.94 37.72 16.06
N ALA A 136 -21.16 36.45 15.80
CA ALA A 136 -20.20 35.42 16.11
C ALA A 136 -18.86 35.65 15.40
N ASN A 137 -18.90 36.10 14.11
CA ASN A 137 -17.69 36.42 13.36
C ASN A 137 -16.92 37.61 13.92
N LYS A 138 -17.61 38.68 14.33
CA LYS A 138 -16.99 39.85 14.97
C LYS A 138 -16.30 39.42 16.28
N LYS A 139 -17.02 38.70 17.15
CA LYS A 139 -16.48 38.20 18.41
C LYS A 139 -15.29 37.26 18.21
N TYR A 140 -15.38 36.34 17.24
CA TYR A 140 -14.32 35.42 16.89
C TYR A 140 -13.07 36.13 16.32
N LYS A 141 -13.26 37.18 15.49
CA LYS A 141 -12.14 37.95 14.94
C LYS A 141 -11.40 38.73 16.00
N LEU A 142 -12.10 39.25 16.98
CA LEU A 142 -11.54 40.05 18.09
C LEU A 142 -10.95 39.17 19.21
N SER A 143 -11.25 37.88 19.24
CA SER A 143 -10.78 36.96 20.26
C SER A 143 -9.30 36.61 20.12
N SER A 144 -8.70 36.15 21.23
CA SER A 144 -7.32 35.65 21.24
C SER A 144 -7.14 34.43 20.33
N ILE A 145 -5.87 34.05 20.04
CA ILE A 145 -5.56 32.91 19.19
C ILE A 145 -6.07 31.59 19.76
N GLU A 146 -6.13 31.47 21.10
CA GLU A 146 -6.64 30.29 21.78
C GLU A 146 -8.12 30.07 21.49
N TYR A 147 -8.93 31.11 21.56
CA TYR A 147 -10.34 31.04 21.18
C TYR A 147 -10.56 30.78 19.70
N LYS A 148 -9.64 31.22 18.83
CA LYS A 148 -9.69 30.87 17.41
C LYS A 148 -9.42 29.40 17.16
N ILE A 149 -8.56 28.79 17.98
CA ILE A 149 -8.24 27.34 17.86
C ILE A 149 -9.33 26.48 18.51
N PHE A 150 -9.77 26.82 19.74
CA PHE A 150 -10.64 25.97 20.55
C PHE A 150 -12.11 26.42 20.58
N GLY A 151 -12.42 27.62 20.05
CA GLY A 151 -13.77 28.18 19.95
C GLY A 151 -14.17 29.06 21.13
N LEU A 152 -15.29 29.75 20.95
CA LEU A 152 -15.88 30.69 21.93
C LEU A 152 -16.81 30.00 22.94
N GLY A 153 -16.97 28.69 22.87
CA GLY A 153 -17.96 27.92 23.61
C GLY A 153 -19.38 28.05 23.04
N PHE A 154 -20.34 27.46 23.72
CA PHE A 154 -21.74 27.56 23.31
C PHE A 154 -22.27 28.99 23.53
N LEU A 155 -22.52 29.70 22.45
CA LEU A 155 -23.10 31.06 22.48
C LEU A 155 -24.57 31.07 22.93
N ASN A 156 -25.16 29.89 23.04
CA ASN A 156 -26.60 29.68 23.25
C ASN A 156 -27.11 29.84 24.69
N GLN A 157 -26.20 29.75 25.67
CA GLN A 157 -26.68 29.67 27.07
C GLN A 157 -27.23 31.00 27.62
N ASP A 158 -26.77 32.12 27.05
CA ASP A 158 -27.10 33.42 27.62
C ASP A 158 -27.81 34.39 26.67
N THR A 159 -27.94 34.08 25.37
CA THR A 159 -28.35 35.11 24.40
C THR A 159 -29.49 34.73 23.46
N SER A 160 -30.13 33.59 23.57
CA SER A 160 -31.12 33.08 22.58
C SER A 160 -30.64 33.05 21.11
N LEU A 161 -29.34 33.25 20.89
CA LEU A 161 -28.69 33.25 19.57
C LEU A 161 -28.23 31.84 19.21
N ALA A 162 -29.15 31.00 18.75
CA ALA A 162 -28.81 29.74 18.12
C ALA A 162 -28.26 29.99 16.74
N LEU A 163 -26.96 29.65 16.52
CA LEU A 163 -26.40 29.64 15.18
C LEU A 163 -27.07 28.54 14.38
N GLU A 164 -27.88 28.91 13.39
CA GLU A 164 -28.68 27.97 12.60
C GLU A 164 -27.86 27.19 11.57
N SER A 165 -26.61 27.58 11.32
CA SER A 165 -25.70 26.83 10.42
C SER A 165 -24.76 25.94 11.23
N ASP A 166 -24.78 24.63 11.00
CA ASP A 166 -23.89 23.67 11.66
C ASP A 166 -22.41 23.98 11.45
N PHE A 167 -22.05 24.45 10.24
CA PHE A 167 -20.69 24.84 9.88
C PHE A 167 -20.20 26.02 10.73
N PHE A 168 -20.98 27.10 10.79
CA PHE A 168 -20.62 28.29 11.57
C PHE A 168 -20.69 28.01 13.06
N MET A 169 -21.64 27.19 13.49
CA MET A 169 -21.70 26.75 14.87
C MET A 169 -20.43 25.97 15.26
N ALA A 170 -20.00 25.00 14.44
CA ALA A 170 -18.78 24.26 14.71
C ALA A 170 -17.54 25.16 14.75
N LEU A 171 -17.45 26.12 13.82
CA LEU A 171 -16.31 27.06 13.77
C LEU A 171 -16.27 27.99 14.98
N TYR A 172 -17.40 28.61 15.33
CA TYR A 172 -17.41 29.63 16.39
C TYR A 172 -17.48 29.01 17.77
N SER A 173 -18.23 27.92 17.96
CA SER A 173 -18.33 27.28 19.28
C SER A 173 -17.09 26.43 19.63
N PHE A 174 -16.49 25.74 18.66
CA PHE A 174 -15.39 24.80 18.88
C PHE A 174 -14.09 25.19 18.18
N GLY A 175 -14.04 26.34 17.50
CA GLY A 175 -12.88 26.85 16.78
C GLY A 175 -12.51 26.04 15.53
N ILE A 176 -11.35 26.34 14.99
CA ILE A 176 -10.82 25.66 13.81
C ILE A 176 -10.65 24.15 14.07
N LEU A 177 -10.20 23.79 15.28
CA LEU A 177 -10.01 22.39 15.65
C LEU A 177 -11.34 21.63 15.66
N GLY A 178 -12.38 22.20 16.25
CA GLY A 178 -13.72 21.62 16.25
C GLY A 178 -14.31 21.49 14.86
N LEU A 179 -14.15 22.49 14.01
CA LEU A 179 -14.57 22.44 12.61
C LEU A 179 -13.88 21.31 11.84
N ILE A 180 -12.56 21.14 12.04
CA ILE A 180 -11.81 20.05 11.40
C ILE A 180 -12.34 18.70 11.87
N LEU A 181 -12.52 18.50 13.17
CA LEU A 181 -13.05 17.26 13.74
C LEU A 181 -14.48 16.95 13.24
N PHE A 182 -15.29 17.99 13.14
CA PHE A 182 -16.66 17.89 12.64
C PHE A 182 -16.72 17.45 11.18
N LEU A 183 -15.86 17.99 10.32
CA LEU A 183 -15.88 17.72 8.88
C LEU A 183 -15.04 16.49 8.47
N ILE A 184 -14.08 16.03 9.29
CA ILE A 184 -13.07 15.04 8.87
C ILE A 184 -13.68 13.72 8.37
N ILE A 185 -14.71 13.22 9.03
CA ILE A 185 -15.33 11.94 8.66
C ILE A 185 -16.20 12.09 7.42
N PRO A 186 -17.21 12.99 7.38
CA PRO A 186 -18.06 13.15 6.20
C PRO A 186 -17.29 13.57 4.95
N LEU A 187 -16.38 14.54 5.08
CA LEU A 187 -15.57 15.03 3.95
C LEU A 187 -14.64 13.95 3.40
N LYS A 188 -14.00 13.19 4.29
CA LYS A 188 -13.17 12.05 3.90
C LYS A 188 -13.99 10.99 3.13
N GLU A 189 -15.19 10.69 3.58
CA GLU A 189 -16.05 9.72 2.90
C GLU A 189 -16.62 10.27 1.59
N PHE A 190 -16.92 11.56 1.53
CA PHE A 190 -17.32 12.24 0.30
C PHE A 190 -16.19 12.18 -0.75
N ILE A 191 -14.97 12.60 -0.39
CA ILE A 191 -13.80 12.56 -1.28
C ILE A 191 -13.52 11.13 -1.75
N LYS A 192 -13.54 10.14 -0.83
CA LYS A 192 -13.33 8.74 -1.21
C LYS A 192 -14.40 8.22 -2.17
N SER A 193 -15.65 8.58 -1.93
CA SER A 193 -16.76 8.18 -2.81
C SER A 193 -16.68 8.85 -4.16
N THR A 194 -16.31 10.13 -4.22
CA THR A 194 -16.06 10.86 -5.47
C THR A 194 -14.98 10.17 -6.31
N ILE A 195 -13.81 9.93 -5.72
CA ILE A 195 -12.68 9.26 -6.40
C ILE A 195 -13.10 7.87 -6.89
N PHE A 196 -13.82 7.12 -6.06
CA PHE A 196 -14.29 5.79 -6.38
C PHE A 196 -15.30 5.79 -7.54
N ILE A 197 -16.28 6.69 -7.51
CA ILE A 197 -17.29 6.85 -8.56
C ILE A 197 -16.63 7.26 -9.88
N LEU A 198 -15.76 8.27 -9.86
CA LEU A 198 -15.04 8.71 -11.07
C LEU A 198 -14.20 7.61 -11.68
N LYS A 199 -13.60 6.75 -10.85
CA LYS A 199 -12.79 5.62 -11.33
C LYS A 199 -13.62 4.48 -11.92
N HIS A 200 -14.85 4.28 -11.44
CA HIS A 200 -15.70 3.15 -11.79
C HIS A 200 -17.04 3.56 -12.43
N LEU A 201 -17.09 4.71 -13.09
CA LEU A 201 -18.32 5.30 -13.65
C LEU A 201 -19.19 4.31 -14.45
N LYS A 202 -18.57 3.39 -15.18
CA LYS A 202 -19.27 2.38 -15.99
C LYS A 202 -19.96 1.27 -15.18
N LEU A 203 -19.57 1.11 -13.92
CA LEU A 203 -19.98 -0.01 -13.06
C LEU A 203 -20.83 0.43 -11.87
N ILE A 204 -21.00 1.76 -11.70
CA ILE A 204 -21.80 2.32 -10.61
C ILE A 204 -23.28 2.16 -10.92
N ASP A 205 -23.99 1.53 -10.01
CA ASP A 205 -25.46 1.45 -10.05
C ASP A 205 -26.10 2.79 -9.63
N LEU A 206 -27.35 2.98 -10.04
CA LEU A 206 -28.13 4.18 -9.75
C LEU A 206 -28.23 4.42 -8.24
N GLU A 207 -28.40 3.35 -7.47
CA GLU A 207 -28.54 3.44 -6.00
C GLU A 207 -27.28 4.03 -5.35
N THR A 208 -26.09 3.53 -5.71
CA THR A 208 -24.80 4.10 -5.23
C THR A 208 -24.67 5.56 -5.59
N TYR A 209 -25.14 5.92 -6.78
CA TYR A 209 -25.11 7.29 -7.25
C TYR A 209 -26.06 8.20 -6.44
N MET A 210 -27.29 7.73 -6.19
CA MET A 210 -28.27 8.46 -5.35
C MET A 210 -27.77 8.64 -3.92
N LEU A 211 -27.15 7.61 -3.32
CA LEU A 211 -26.53 7.72 -2.00
C LEU A 211 -25.41 8.76 -1.95
N TYR A 212 -24.59 8.82 -3.00
CA TYR A 212 -23.54 9.82 -3.11
C TYR A 212 -24.09 11.24 -3.25
N MET A 213 -25.10 11.43 -4.11
CA MET A 213 -25.79 12.71 -4.25
C MET A 213 -26.47 13.14 -2.95
N GLY A 214 -27.10 12.19 -2.24
CA GLY A 214 -27.67 12.41 -0.92
C GLY A 214 -26.63 12.96 0.08
N LEU A 215 -25.41 12.44 0.06
CA LEU A 215 -24.31 12.95 0.90
C LEU A 215 -23.92 14.38 0.50
N GLY A 216 -23.88 14.69 -0.80
CA GLY A 216 -23.63 16.05 -1.30
C GLY A 216 -24.71 17.04 -0.88
N VAL A 217 -25.98 16.66 -1.02
CA VAL A 217 -27.14 17.45 -0.55
C VAL A 217 -27.06 17.68 0.95
N PHE A 218 -26.68 16.64 1.72
CA PHE A 218 -26.50 16.76 3.16
C PHE A 218 -25.46 17.83 3.55
N PHE A 219 -24.32 17.88 2.83
CA PHE A 219 -23.33 18.94 3.01
C PHE A 219 -23.89 20.32 2.70
N CYS A 220 -24.62 20.47 1.59
CA CYS A 220 -25.24 21.74 1.22
C CYS A 220 -26.24 22.21 2.27
N ILE A 221 -27.09 21.31 2.79
CA ILE A 221 -28.04 21.64 3.86
C ILE A 221 -27.31 22.03 5.15
N SER A 222 -26.24 21.31 5.53
CA SER A 222 -25.46 21.62 6.73
C SER A 222 -24.81 23.00 6.69
N ILE A 223 -24.32 23.41 5.51
CA ILE A 223 -23.70 24.74 5.33
C ILE A 223 -24.76 25.83 5.30
N TYR A 224 -25.88 25.60 4.59
CA TYR A 224 -26.86 26.65 4.28
C TYR A 224 -27.98 26.75 5.33
N ALA A 225 -28.60 25.63 5.68
CA ALA A 225 -29.81 25.61 6.51
C ALA A 225 -29.56 25.28 7.99
N GLY A 226 -28.47 24.61 8.31
CA GLY A 226 -28.15 24.13 9.66
C GLY A 226 -29.04 22.96 10.12
N TYR A 227 -28.95 22.63 11.42
CA TYR A 227 -29.74 21.59 12.11
C TYR A 227 -29.51 20.14 11.68
N THR A 228 -28.51 19.87 10.81
CA THR A 228 -28.30 18.51 10.28
C THR A 228 -27.52 17.62 11.25
N TYR A 229 -26.62 18.20 12.05
CA TYR A 229 -25.83 17.47 13.04
C TYR A 229 -26.35 17.57 14.47
N ILE A 230 -27.03 18.68 14.80
CA ILE A 230 -27.52 18.93 16.14
C ILE A 230 -28.73 18.05 16.44
N TYR A 231 -29.60 17.84 15.45
CA TYR A 231 -30.75 16.97 15.60
C TYR A 231 -30.38 15.50 15.42
N THR A 232 -30.64 14.69 16.43
CA THR A 232 -30.31 13.25 16.48
C THR A 232 -30.79 12.49 15.25
N ASN A 233 -31.97 12.84 14.73
CA ASN A 233 -32.55 12.18 13.57
C ASN A 233 -31.72 12.39 12.30
N PHE A 234 -31.22 13.60 12.07
CA PHE A 234 -30.39 13.89 10.88
C PHE A 234 -28.99 13.30 11.00
N SER A 235 -28.40 13.31 12.19
CA SER A 235 -27.09 12.69 12.41
C SER A 235 -27.13 11.17 12.24
N ILE A 236 -28.20 10.50 12.68
CA ILE A 236 -28.43 9.08 12.43
C ILE A 236 -28.54 8.82 10.91
N PHE A 237 -29.31 9.63 10.19
CA PHE A 237 -29.44 9.51 8.74
C PHE A 237 -28.09 9.65 8.01
N LEU A 238 -27.25 10.61 8.42
CA LEU A 238 -25.90 10.76 7.87
C LEU A 238 -25.04 9.52 8.10
N VAL A 239 -25.08 8.94 9.30
CA VAL A 239 -24.34 7.71 9.63
C VAL A 239 -24.81 6.55 8.78
N ILE A 240 -26.13 6.41 8.57
CA ILE A 240 -26.70 5.38 7.69
C ILE A 240 -26.22 5.58 6.26
N LEU A 241 -26.31 6.80 5.72
CA LEU A 241 -25.91 7.14 4.36
C LEU A 241 -24.43 6.83 4.11
N ILE A 242 -23.55 7.26 5.02
CA ILE A 242 -22.11 6.96 4.97
C ILE A 242 -21.86 5.44 5.02
N SER A 243 -22.58 4.74 5.87
CA SER A 243 -22.45 3.29 6.04
C SER A 243 -22.88 2.54 4.78
N MET A 244 -24.00 2.93 4.17
CA MET A 244 -24.47 2.36 2.90
C MET A 244 -23.48 2.60 1.76
N LEU A 245 -22.92 3.81 1.63
CA LEU A 245 -21.86 4.10 0.64
C LEU A 245 -20.60 3.26 0.86
N LYS A 246 -20.20 3.03 2.11
CA LYS A 246 -19.08 2.13 2.43
C LYS A 246 -19.37 0.69 2.01
N ILE A 247 -20.57 0.19 2.30
CA ILE A 247 -21.02 -1.15 1.91
C ILE A 247 -21.04 -1.29 0.39
N LYS A 248 -21.61 -0.34 -0.33
CA LYS A 248 -21.67 -0.36 -1.80
C LYS A 248 -20.25 -0.37 -2.42
N ARG A 249 -19.34 0.47 -1.93
CA ARG A 249 -17.95 0.45 -2.37
C ARG A 249 -17.24 -0.87 -2.09
N TYR A 250 -17.52 -1.47 -0.94
CA TYR A 250 -16.98 -2.78 -0.58
C TYR A 250 -17.49 -3.87 -1.52
N LEU A 251 -18.82 -3.93 -1.75
CA LEU A 251 -19.45 -4.93 -2.62
C LEU A 251 -18.97 -4.83 -4.07
N LEU A 252 -18.90 -3.61 -4.62
CA LEU A 252 -18.37 -3.40 -5.95
C LEU A 252 -16.87 -3.79 -6.04
N LYS A 253 -16.07 -3.44 -5.04
CA LYS A 253 -14.68 -3.86 -5.03
C LYS A 253 -14.55 -5.38 -4.96
N LYS A 254 -15.41 -6.05 -4.18
CA LYS A 254 -15.46 -7.51 -4.10
C LYS A 254 -15.82 -8.13 -5.46
N SER A 255 -16.81 -7.59 -6.17
CA SER A 255 -17.21 -8.10 -7.49
C SER A 255 -16.15 -7.88 -8.59
N LEU A 256 -15.22 -6.94 -8.37
CA LEU A 256 -14.11 -6.69 -9.29
C LEU A 256 -12.90 -7.61 -9.06
N LEU A 257 -12.89 -8.39 -7.97
CA LEU A 257 -11.83 -9.36 -7.73
C LEU A 257 -11.86 -10.45 -8.80
N LYS A 258 -10.69 -10.72 -9.34
CA LYS A 258 -10.46 -11.83 -10.27
C LYS A 258 -9.98 -13.04 -9.48
N GLU A 259 -10.87 -14.01 -9.28
CA GLU A 259 -10.61 -15.21 -8.47
C GLU A 259 -9.37 -16.01 -8.96
N ASN A 260 -9.11 -16.01 -10.26
CA ASN A 260 -7.97 -16.71 -10.86
C ASN A 260 -6.75 -15.81 -11.11
N LYS A 261 -6.66 -14.65 -10.43
CA LYS A 261 -5.53 -13.73 -10.62
C LYS A 261 -4.59 -13.72 -9.43
N VAL A 262 -3.29 -13.84 -9.71
CA VAL A 262 -2.19 -13.69 -8.75
C VAL A 262 -1.32 -12.51 -9.17
N SER A 263 -1.11 -11.55 -8.27
CA SER A 263 -0.17 -10.44 -8.52
C SER A 263 1.00 -10.50 -7.54
N PHE A 264 2.21 -10.27 -8.02
CA PHE A 264 3.43 -10.21 -7.21
C PHE A 264 3.92 -8.76 -7.12
N LEU A 265 4.17 -8.28 -5.90
CA LEU A 265 4.76 -6.97 -5.62
C LEU A 265 6.28 -7.11 -5.48
N LEU A 266 7.03 -6.49 -6.37
CA LEU A 266 8.49 -6.57 -6.50
C LEU A 266 9.13 -5.20 -6.37
N LEU A 267 10.38 -5.15 -5.92
CA LEU A 267 11.16 -3.91 -5.99
C LEU A 267 11.62 -3.61 -7.41
N HIS A 268 12.13 -4.61 -8.11
CA HIS A 268 12.58 -4.56 -9.50
C HIS A 268 12.58 -5.98 -10.11
N LEU A 269 12.83 -6.06 -11.41
CA LEU A 269 13.03 -7.31 -12.15
C LEU A 269 14.49 -7.44 -12.66
N GLY A 270 15.44 -6.86 -11.92
CA GLY A 270 16.87 -6.99 -12.21
C GLY A 270 17.42 -8.38 -11.90
N TYR A 271 18.74 -8.51 -11.95
CA TYR A 271 19.41 -9.77 -11.65
C TYR A 271 19.58 -9.96 -10.14
N GLY A 272 19.05 -11.06 -9.61
CA GLY A 272 19.12 -11.42 -8.21
C GLY A 272 18.35 -12.70 -7.90
N GLY A 273 18.62 -13.30 -6.73
CA GLY A 273 17.97 -14.55 -6.32
C GLY A 273 16.46 -14.42 -6.09
N ILE A 274 16.01 -13.28 -5.52
CA ILE A 274 14.58 -12.99 -5.29
C ILE A 274 13.84 -12.90 -6.62
N GLU A 275 14.40 -12.12 -7.54
CA GLU A 275 13.83 -11.87 -8.86
C GLU A 275 13.75 -13.16 -9.66
N THR A 276 14.82 -13.96 -9.67
CA THR A 276 14.87 -15.28 -10.32
C THR A 276 13.82 -16.23 -9.73
N ALA A 277 13.76 -16.34 -8.39
CA ALA A 277 12.77 -17.20 -7.73
C ALA A 277 11.33 -16.75 -8.02
N THR A 278 11.09 -15.45 -8.07
CA THR A 278 9.76 -14.91 -8.38
C THR A 278 9.38 -15.15 -9.83
N ILE A 279 10.31 -15.00 -10.79
CA ILE A 279 10.09 -15.29 -12.22
C ILE A 279 9.76 -16.77 -12.39
N ASN A 280 10.53 -17.67 -11.78
CA ASN A 280 10.26 -19.11 -11.84
C ASN A 280 8.87 -19.46 -11.31
N THR A 281 8.49 -18.85 -10.17
CA THR A 281 7.16 -19.03 -9.57
C THR A 281 6.06 -18.47 -10.46
N ALA A 282 6.24 -17.27 -11.00
CA ALA A 282 5.28 -16.62 -11.90
C ALA A 282 5.04 -17.46 -13.16
N ASN A 283 6.13 -17.92 -13.82
CA ASN A 283 6.06 -18.80 -14.99
C ASN A 283 5.32 -20.11 -14.66
N ALA A 284 5.62 -20.70 -13.51
CA ALA A 284 5.00 -21.95 -13.09
C ALA A 284 3.51 -21.82 -12.77
N LEU A 285 3.07 -20.67 -12.25
CA LEU A 285 1.67 -20.40 -11.94
C LEU A 285 0.87 -19.92 -13.15
N SER A 286 1.53 -19.37 -14.18
CA SER A 286 0.88 -18.82 -15.37
C SER A 286 0.15 -19.85 -16.23
N ASP A 287 0.39 -21.15 -15.99
CA ASP A 287 -0.33 -22.25 -16.63
C ASP A 287 -1.80 -22.34 -16.15
N LYS A 288 -2.09 -21.86 -14.92
CA LYS A 288 -3.42 -21.97 -14.30
C LYS A 288 -4.02 -20.64 -13.90
N TYR A 289 -3.20 -19.64 -13.60
CA TYR A 289 -3.64 -18.35 -13.11
C TYR A 289 -3.27 -17.21 -14.07
N GLU A 290 -4.07 -16.13 -14.09
CA GLU A 290 -3.64 -14.85 -14.67
C GLU A 290 -2.57 -14.26 -13.74
N VAL A 291 -1.32 -14.22 -14.19
CA VAL A 291 -0.20 -13.73 -13.39
C VAL A 291 0.18 -12.31 -13.79
N GLU A 292 0.37 -11.44 -12.82
CA GLU A 292 0.84 -10.08 -12.99
C GLU A 292 2.02 -9.78 -12.07
N LEU A 293 3.11 -9.26 -12.63
CA LEU A 293 4.25 -8.77 -11.86
C LEU A 293 4.19 -7.25 -11.75
N VAL A 294 4.09 -6.74 -10.54
CA VAL A 294 4.06 -5.31 -10.26
C VAL A 294 5.42 -4.92 -9.69
N SER A 295 6.26 -4.35 -10.53
CA SER A 295 7.61 -3.89 -10.18
C SER A 295 7.60 -2.42 -9.82
N PHE A 296 8.27 -2.03 -8.74
CA PHE A 296 8.41 -0.62 -8.42
C PHE A 296 9.33 0.09 -9.41
N TYR A 297 10.58 -0.39 -9.59
CA TYR A 297 11.51 0.19 -10.54
C TYR A 297 11.41 -0.46 -11.92
N ASN A 298 11.60 0.35 -12.97
CA ASN A 298 11.84 -0.12 -14.33
C ASN A 298 13.35 -0.03 -14.61
N LEU A 299 14.07 -1.13 -14.35
CA LEU A 299 15.51 -1.18 -14.58
C LEU A 299 15.82 -1.43 -16.05
N THR A 300 16.88 -0.78 -16.55
CA THR A 300 17.40 -0.98 -17.91
C THR A 300 17.89 -2.42 -18.13
N LYS A 301 18.62 -2.95 -17.13
CA LYS A 301 19.06 -4.36 -17.10
C LYS A 301 18.07 -5.19 -16.28
N ASN A 302 17.30 -6.05 -16.90
CA ASN A 302 16.28 -6.86 -16.26
C ASN A 302 16.16 -8.27 -16.90
N GLN A 303 15.33 -9.13 -16.27
CA GLN A 303 15.09 -10.51 -16.68
C GLN A 303 13.70 -10.74 -17.30
N VAL A 304 13.06 -9.71 -17.83
CA VAL A 304 11.69 -9.80 -18.38
C VAL A 304 11.60 -10.79 -19.54
N ASN A 305 12.67 -10.95 -20.32
CA ASN A 305 12.77 -11.92 -21.41
C ASN A 305 12.62 -13.39 -20.97
N ARG A 306 12.74 -13.68 -19.68
CA ARG A 306 12.53 -15.03 -19.10
C ARG A 306 11.08 -15.30 -18.72
N LEU A 307 10.20 -14.32 -18.82
CA LEU A 307 8.78 -14.48 -18.50
C LEU A 307 8.02 -15.12 -19.65
N ASN A 308 7.05 -15.96 -19.32
CA ASN A 308 6.08 -16.45 -20.28
C ASN A 308 5.27 -15.29 -20.87
N ASN A 309 4.90 -15.36 -22.15
CA ASN A 309 4.24 -14.30 -22.90
C ASN A 309 2.87 -13.87 -22.32
N ASN A 310 2.23 -14.73 -21.56
CA ASN A 310 0.93 -14.47 -20.92
C ASN A 310 1.04 -13.72 -19.59
N ILE A 311 2.26 -13.47 -19.06
CA ILE A 311 2.49 -12.76 -17.81
C ILE A 311 2.55 -11.26 -18.09
N LYS A 312 1.74 -10.50 -17.37
CA LYS A 312 1.73 -9.03 -17.46
C LYS A 312 2.74 -8.42 -16.51
N VAL A 313 3.48 -7.42 -17.00
CA VAL A 313 4.41 -6.65 -16.17
C VAL A 313 3.92 -5.20 -16.08
N LYS A 314 3.83 -4.70 -14.86
CA LYS A 314 3.46 -3.32 -14.56
C LYS A 314 4.55 -2.63 -13.78
N TYR A 315 4.99 -1.47 -14.24
CA TYR A 315 5.96 -0.64 -13.53
C TYR A 315 5.28 0.53 -12.86
N LEU A 316 5.58 0.76 -11.56
CA LEU A 316 5.01 1.86 -10.78
C LEU A 316 5.84 3.14 -10.90
N TYR A 317 7.15 3.02 -11.11
CA TYR A 317 8.07 4.14 -11.22
C TYR A 317 9.03 3.95 -12.40
N GLN A 318 9.04 4.93 -13.30
CA GLN A 318 9.91 4.93 -14.48
C GLN A 318 11.26 5.55 -14.10
N GLY A 319 12.12 4.77 -13.47
CA GLY A 319 13.44 5.23 -13.04
C GLY A 319 14.17 4.16 -12.26
N GLU A 320 15.44 4.42 -12.00
CA GLU A 320 16.36 3.54 -11.29
C GLU A 320 16.66 4.04 -9.87
N PRO A 321 17.15 3.18 -8.96
CA PRO A 321 17.65 3.61 -7.65
C PRO A 321 18.83 4.56 -7.81
N ASN A 322 18.86 5.63 -7.04
CA ASN A 322 19.99 6.59 -7.08
C ASN A 322 21.06 6.38 -6.00
N LYS A 323 21.02 5.20 -5.34
CA LYS A 323 21.93 4.90 -4.20
C LYS A 323 23.40 4.97 -4.60
N GLU A 324 23.77 4.41 -5.74
CA GLU A 324 25.16 4.38 -6.23
C GLU A 324 25.66 5.80 -6.54
N VAL A 325 24.86 6.59 -7.25
CA VAL A 325 25.17 7.99 -7.57
C VAL A 325 25.32 8.84 -6.31
N PHE A 326 24.49 8.59 -5.29
CA PHE A 326 24.59 9.26 -4.00
C PHE A 326 25.88 8.89 -3.27
N LEU A 327 26.21 7.59 -3.18
CA LEU A 327 27.44 7.11 -2.52
C LEU A 327 28.69 7.60 -3.24
N GLU A 328 28.71 7.59 -4.57
CA GLU A 328 29.80 8.14 -5.38
C GLU A 328 29.99 9.65 -5.12
N SER A 329 28.87 10.38 -5.02
CA SER A 329 28.91 11.82 -4.73
C SER A 329 29.47 12.11 -3.33
N LEU A 330 29.18 11.23 -2.35
CA LEU A 330 29.75 11.27 -1.00
C LEU A 330 31.28 11.01 -1.03
N LYS A 331 31.70 9.95 -1.72
CA LYS A 331 33.10 9.57 -1.90
C LYS A 331 33.92 10.72 -2.51
N ASN A 332 33.33 11.40 -3.49
CA ASN A 332 33.97 12.50 -4.21
C ASN A 332 33.81 13.88 -3.53
N HIS A 333 33.32 13.96 -2.30
CA HIS A 333 33.10 15.17 -1.50
C HIS A 333 32.33 16.31 -2.22
N LYS A 334 31.43 15.97 -3.16
CA LYS A 334 30.66 16.95 -3.94
C LYS A 334 29.38 17.35 -3.19
N LEU A 335 29.50 18.26 -2.19
CA LEU A 335 28.42 18.61 -1.26
C LEU A 335 27.08 18.98 -1.93
N LEU A 336 27.08 19.82 -2.96
CA LEU A 336 25.84 20.20 -3.67
C LEU A 336 25.19 18.99 -4.38
N LYS A 337 26.01 18.09 -4.94
CA LYS A 337 25.51 16.87 -5.58
C LYS A 337 24.96 15.88 -4.53
N VAL A 338 25.62 15.76 -3.38
CA VAL A 338 25.15 14.97 -2.23
C VAL A 338 23.79 15.46 -1.75
N LEU A 339 23.61 16.78 -1.58
CA LEU A 339 22.34 17.35 -1.17
C LEU A 339 21.23 17.07 -2.19
N LYS A 340 21.50 17.31 -3.48
CA LYS A 340 20.56 17.05 -4.59
C LYS A 340 20.14 15.57 -4.66
N GLU A 341 21.11 14.66 -4.64
CA GLU A 341 20.83 13.22 -4.70
C GLU A 341 20.18 12.71 -3.41
N GLY A 342 20.48 13.30 -2.25
CA GLY A 342 19.79 13.04 -0.99
C GLY A 342 18.31 13.42 -1.03
N LEU A 343 17.97 14.61 -1.51
CA LEU A 343 16.58 15.04 -1.70
C LEU A 343 15.84 14.14 -2.71
N LYS A 344 16.53 13.76 -3.79
CA LYS A 344 16.00 12.81 -4.77
C LYS A 344 15.72 11.44 -4.13
N ALA A 345 16.62 10.93 -3.29
CA ALA A 345 16.43 9.67 -2.57
C ALA A 345 15.21 9.72 -1.66
N VAL A 346 15.03 10.79 -0.88
CA VAL A 346 13.85 11.00 -0.03
C VAL A 346 12.57 11.05 -0.88
N SER A 347 12.57 11.78 -1.99
CA SER A 347 11.44 11.82 -2.93
C SER A 347 11.08 10.44 -3.47
N ILE A 348 12.08 9.63 -3.86
CA ILE A 348 11.87 8.24 -4.33
C ILE A 348 11.28 7.37 -3.23
N LEU A 349 11.74 7.50 -1.98
CA LEU A 349 11.19 6.75 -0.84
C LEU A 349 9.73 7.09 -0.58
N ILE A 350 9.37 8.37 -0.63
CA ILE A 350 7.97 8.82 -0.50
C ILE A 350 7.13 8.27 -1.65
N LYS A 351 7.60 8.43 -2.90
CA LYS A 351 6.92 7.90 -4.10
C LYS A 351 6.74 6.38 -4.00
N LYS A 352 7.77 5.64 -3.56
CA LYS A 352 7.69 4.18 -3.35
C LYS A 352 6.53 3.84 -2.43
N LYS A 353 6.46 4.47 -1.27
CA LYS A 353 5.39 4.20 -0.31
C LYS A 353 4.00 4.55 -0.88
N VAL A 354 3.85 5.71 -1.49
CA VAL A 354 2.56 6.18 -2.04
C VAL A 354 2.09 5.31 -3.19
N LEU A 355 2.95 5.03 -4.17
CA LEU A 355 2.60 4.25 -5.36
C LEU A 355 2.31 2.79 -5.02
N VAL A 356 3.07 2.17 -4.11
CA VAL A 356 2.80 0.80 -3.66
C VAL A 356 1.48 0.73 -2.87
N ILE A 357 1.19 1.69 -1.98
CA ILE A 357 -0.10 1.76 -1.29
C ILE A 357 -1.24 1.92 -2.31
N HIS A 358 -1.08 2.83 -3.28
CA HIS A 358 -2.07 3.03 -4.33
C HIS A 358 -2.31 1.75 -5.13
N GLU A 359 -1.26 1.02 -5.46
CA GLU A 359 -1.36 -0.27 -6.14
C GLU A 359 -2.09 -1.31 -5.30
N ILE A 360 -1.70 -1.50 -4.04
CA ILE A 360 -2.34 -2.45 -3.12
C ILE A 360 -3.84 -2.16 -2.97
N ILE A 361 -4.21 -0.88 -2.83
CA ILE A 361 -5.61 -0.48 -2.69
C ILE A 361 -6.42 -0.75 -3.97
N ASN A 362 -5.81 -0.60 -5.14
CA ASN A 362 -6.49 -0.69 -6.43
C ASN A 362 -6.31 -2.03 -7.15
N ASN A 363 -5.49 -2.90 -6.63
CA ASN A 363 -5.27 -4.23 -7.20
C ASN A 363 -6.54 -5.07 -7.08
N ASN A 364 -6.85 -5.79 -8.16
CA ASN A 364 -8.06 -6.63 -8.26
C ASN A 364 -7.76 -8.13 -8.24
N SER A 365 -6.56 -8.52 -7.83
CA SER A 365 -6.20 -9.92 -7.73
C SER A 365 -6.77 -10.55 -6.47
N LYS A 366 -7.27 -11.77 -6.57
CA LYS A 366 -7.66 -12.58 -5.43
C LYS A 366 -6.47 -12.86 -4.52
N PHE A 367 -5.29 -13.09 -5.13
CA PHE A 367 -4.06 -13.40 -4.41
C PHE A 367 -3.03 -12.30 -4.68
N LEU A 368 -2.51 -11.68 -3.62
CA LEU A 368 -1.50 -10.64 -3.71
C LEU A 368 -0.28 -11.03 -2.88
N VAL A 369 0.82 -11.28 -3.58
CA VAL A 369 2.07 -11.76 -3.01
C VAL A 369 3.07 -10.61 -2.92
N SER A 370 3.65 -10.39 -1.76
CA SER A 370 4.75 -9.44 -1.58
C SER A 370 6.07 -10.17 -1.34
N THR A 371 7.14 -9.71 -2.00
CA THR A 371 8.45 -10.37 -1.95
C THR A 371 9.44 -9.71 -0.99
N ARG A 372 8.98 -8.68 -0.24
CA ARG A 372 9.81 -7.91 0.70
C ARG A 372 8.99 -7.44 1.90
N TYR A 373 9.60 -7.45 3.08
CA TYR A 373 8.94 -7.06 4.33
C TYR A 373 8.34 -5.64 4.31
N GLU A 374 8.98 -4.69 3.59
CA GLU A 374 8.43 -3.34 3.47
C GLU A 374 7.09 -3.33 2.73
N PHE A 375 6.94 -4.18 1.71
CA PHE A 375 5.69 -4.31 0.96
C PHE A 375 4.68 -5.18 1.71
N SER A 376 5.14 -6.23 2.41
CA SER A 376 4.30 -7.08 3.26
C SER A 376 3.63 -6.28 4.37
N MET A 377 4.37 -5.36 5.01
CA MET A 377 3.82 -4.44 6.02
C MET A 377 2.73 -3.52 5.45
N LEU A 378 2.93 -3.00 4.23
CA LEU A 378 1.92 -2.18 3.55
C LEU A 378 0.73 -3.02 3.11
N LEU A 379 0.97 -4.24 2.63
CA LEU A 379 -0.06 -5.20 2.24
C LEU A 379 -0.95 -5.59 3.43
N SER A 380 -0.35 -5.88 4.58
CA SER A 380 -1.07 -6.15 5.82
C SER A 380 -2.00 -4.99 6.22
N LYS A 381 -1.52 -3.74 6.07
CA LYS A 381 -2.27 -2.55 6.51
C LYS A 381 -3.33 -2.09 5.52
N TYR A 382 -3.06 -2.16 4.22
CA TYR A 382 -3.88 -1.52 3.18
C TYR A 382 -4.53 -2.51 2.21
N GLY A 383 -4.16 -3.80 2.28
CA GLY A 383 -4.73 -4.85 1.45
C GLY A 383 -6.23 -5.00 1.64
N PHE A 384 -6.94 -5.28 0.56
CA PHE A 384 -8.38 -5.50 0.64
C PHE A 384 -8.69 -6.76 1.47
N LYS A 385 -9.78 -6.74 2.24
CA LYS A 385 -10.12 -7.83 3.17
C LYS A 385 -10.33 -9.17 2.45
N GLU A 386 -10.94 -9.14 1.27
CA GLU A 386 -11.25 -10.34 0.48
C GLU A 386 -10.08 -10.83 -0.40
N THR A 387 -8.99 -10.06 -0.46
CA THR A 387 -7.74 -10.49 -1.13
C THR A 387 -6.93 -11.33 -0.17
N THR A 388 -6.51 -12.51 -0.59
CA THR A 388 -5.55 -13.34 0.16
C THR A 388 -4.16 -12.71 0.07
N LYS A 389 -3.61 -12.35 1.20
CA LYS A 389 -2.35 -11.63 1.37
C LYS A 389 -1.24 -12.59 1.73
N ILE A 390 -0.25 -12.69 0.87
CA ILE A 390 0.85 -13.64 0.99
C ILE A 390 2.16 -12.86 1.11
N ALA A 391 2.92 -13.11 2.18
CA ALA A 391 4.26 -12.58 2.35
C ALA A 391 5.29 -13.66 2.02
N ALA A 392 6.07 -13.45 0.95
CA ALA A 392 7.15 -14.32 0.53
C ALA A 392 8.48 -13.64 0.84
N GLU A 393 8.99 -13.85 2.05
CA GLU A 393 10.23 -13.24 2.50
C GLU A 393 11.44 -14.06 2.03
N HIS A 394 12.30 -13.44 1.24
CA HIS A 394 13.46 -14.11 0.64
C HIS A 394 14.79 -13.86 1.39
N HIS A 395 14.76 -13.05 2.45
CA HIS A 395 15.94 -12.75 3.24
C HIS A 395 15.84 -13.39 4.62
N TYR A 396 16.98 -13.90 5.11
CA TYR A 396 17.10 -14.25 6.51
C TYR A 396 17.09 -12.98 7.38
N HIS A 397 16.46 -13.04 8.53
CA HIS A 397 16.27 -11.86 9.41
C HIS A 397 17.55 -11.36 10.08
N ASN A 398 18.65 -12.14 10.08
CA ASN A 398 19.94 -11.83 10.68
C ASN A 398 19.84 -11.29 12.13
N ASN A 399 18.86 -11.77 12.89
CA ASN A 399 18.53 -11.33 14.25
C ASN A 399 18.28 -9.81 14.37
N SER A 400 17.87 -9.15 13.29
CA SER A 400 17.53 -7.74 13.28
C SER A 400 16.30 -7.46 14.13
N LYS A 401 16.49 -6.81 15.28
CA LYS A 401 15.39 -6.41 16.18
C LYS A 401 14.28 -5.65 15.46
N LYS A 402 14.67 -4.78 14.53
CA LYS A 402 13.73 -4.00 13.71
C LYS A 402 12.86 -4.89 12.82
N TYR A 403 13.48 -5.86 12.14
CA TYR A 403 12.76 -6.76 11.25
C TYR A 403 11.83 -7.69 12.03
N ILE A 404 12.32 -8.27 13.14
CA ILE A 404 11.52 -9.13 14.02
C ILE A 404 10.32 -8.35 14.57
N SER A 405 10.53 -7.13 15.07
CA SER A 405 9.42 -6.27 15.55
C SER A 405 8.39 -5.94 14.45
N ILE A 406 8.80 -5.84 13.19
CA ILE A 406 7.86 -5.67 12.07
C ILE A 406 7.02 -6.92 11.87
N LEU A 407 7.62 -8.11 11.90
CA LEU A 407 6.88 -9.38 11.82
C LEU A 407 5.85 -9.49 12.96
N GLU A 408 6.27 -9.28 14.19
CA GLU A 408 5.43 -9.39 15.38
C GLU A 408 4.22 -8.43 15.37
N HIS A 409 4.40 -7.19 14.91
CA HIS A 409 3.42 -6.13 15.14
C HIS A 409 2.73 -5.64 13.87
N LYS A 410 3.23 -5.98 12.68
CA LYS A 410 2.72 -5.44 11.41
C LYS A 410 2.13 -6.48 10.45
N TYR A 411 2.25 -7.79 10.78
CA TYR A 411 1.74 -8.86 9.92
C TYR A 411 0.35 -9.38 10.33
N ASN A 412 -0.37 -8.68 11.21
CA ASN A 412 -1.64 -9.12 11.79
C ASN A 412 -2.75 -9.45 10.76
N ASN A 413 -2.65 -8.96 9.52
CA ASN A 413 -3.61 -9.22 8.45
C ASN A 413 -2.95 -9.90 7.23
N ILE A 414 -1.78 -10.50 7.38
CA ILE A 414 -1.19 -11.39 6.37
C ILE A 414 -1.81 -12.77 6.56
N ASP A 415 -2.34 -13.36 5.48
CA ASP A 415 -2.99 -14.67 5.55
C ASP A 415 -1.95 -15.80 5.53
N TYR A 416 -0.89 -15.67 4.70
CA TYR A 416 0.19 -16.65 4.62
C TYR A 416 1.56 -15.96 4.67
N LEU A 417 2.44 -16.45 5.54
CA LEU A 417 3.87 -16.14 5.55
C LEU A 417 4.65 -17.36 5.07
N LEU A 418 5.38 -17.19 3.97
CA LEU A 418 6.13 -18.27 3.35
C LEU A 418 7.54 -18.31 3.92
N ALA A 419 7.91 -19.42 4.52
CA ALA A 419 9.24 -19.71 5.01
C ALA A 419 10.02 -20.49 3.93
N LEU A 420 11.21 -20.01 3.55
CA LEU A 420 12.03 -20.68 2.54
C LEU A 420 12.70 -21.96 3.09
N THR A 421 12.89 -22.04 4.40
CA THR A 421 13.65 -23.08 5.08
C THR A 421 12.95 -23.48 6.38
N LYS A 422 13.29 -24.66 6.90
CA LYS A 422 12.77 -25.12 8.19
C LYS A 422 13.18 -24.20 9.35
N THR A 423 14.41 -23.71 9.33
CA THR A 423 14.88 -22.74 10.33
C THR A 423 14.02 -21.47 10.33
N LEU A 424 13.72 -20.92 9.15
CA LEU A 424 12.84 -19.76 9.05
C LEU A 424 11.41 -20.06 9.46
N GLU A 425 10.90 -21.28 9.20
CA GLU A 425 9.58 -21.70 9.65
C GLU A 425 9.49 -21.72 11.17
N GLU A 426 10.49 -22.28 11.85
CA GLU A 426 10.61 -22.31 13.31
C GLU A 426 10.73 -20.89 13.90
N ASP A 427 11.61 -20.06 13.33
CA ASP A 427 11.78 -18.67 13.73
C ASP A 427 10.47 -17.88 13.60
N TYR A 428 9.76 -18.03 12.49
CA TYR A 428 8.47 -17.34 12.26
C TYR A 428 7.39 -17.81 13.24
N HIS A 429 7.33 -19.10 13.58
CA HIS A 429 6.45 -19.61 14.64
C HIS A 429 6.76 -18.97 15.98
N HIS A 430 8.03 -18.77 16.30
CA HIS A 430 8.45 -18.09 17.53
C HIS A 430 8.06 -16.60 17.53
N PHE A 431 8.33 -15.88 16.43
CA PHE A 431 8.03 -14.44 16.33
C PHE A 431 6.54 -14.15 16.27
N LEU A 432 5.76 -15.00 15.62
CA LEU A 432 4.32 -14.82 15.45
C LEU A 432 3.47 -15.57 16.47
N LYS A 433 4.03 -15.99 17.62
CA LYS A 433 3.32 -16.77 18.65
C LYS A 433 2.01 -16.13 19.14
N HIS A 434 1.86 -14.82 19.05
CA HIS A 434 0.65 -14.07 19.41
C HIS A 434 -0.23 -13.71 18.20
N ASN A 435 0.16 -14.07 16.98
CA ASN A 435 -0.59 -13.83 15.76
C ASN A 435 -1.29 -15.12 15.32
N HIS A 436 -2.58 -15.22 15.65
CA HIS A 436 -3.41 -16.40 15.31
C HIS A 436 -4.02 -16.33 13.91
N HIS A 437 -3.80 -15.24 13.17
CA HIS A 437 -4.34 -15.06 11.82
C HIS A 437 -3.41 -15.61 10.73
N THR A 438 -2.12 -15.29 10.81
CA THR A 438 -1.13 -15.63 9.79
C THR A 438 -0.74 -17.12 9.85
N LYS A 439 -0.93 -17.83 8.74
CA LYS A 439 -0.46 -19.21 8.57
C LYS A 439 0.96 -19.21 8.03
N ILE A 440 1.87 -19.92 8.71
CA ILE A 440 3.25 -20.11 8.27
C ILE A 440 3.30 -21.36 7.41
N VAL A 441 3.95 -21.28 6.24
CA VAL A 441 4.03 -22.39 5.28
C VAL A 441 5.46 -22.52 4.77
N LEU A 442 6.04 -23.71 4.91
CA LEU A 442 7.33 -24.04 4.32
C LEU A 442 7.23 -24.11 2.79
N MET A 443 7.75 -23.06 2.14
CA MET A 443 7.69 -22.85 0.70
C MET A 443 9.08 -22.51 0.14
N PRO A 444 9.94 -23.51 -0.10
CA PRO A 444 11.23 -23.26 -0.73
C PRO A 444 11.11 -22.70 -2.14
N ASN A 445 12.13 -22.01 -2.58
CA ASN A 445 12.24 -21.61 -3.99
C ASN A 445 12.34 -22.85 -4.87
N MET A 446 11.72 -22.81 -6.06
CA MET A 446 11.78 -23.90 -7.02
C MET A 446 12.93 -23.73 -8.01
N LEU A 447 13.48 -24.83 -8.45
CA LEU A 447 14.29 -24.89 -9.67
C LEU A 447 13.39 -24.65 -10.89
N GLU A 448 13.91 -23.94 -11.89
CA GLU A 448 13.21 -23.70 -13.15
C GLU A 448 12.96 -25.01 -13.89
N SER A 449 14.00 -25.85 -13.96
CA SER A 449 13.95 -27.20 -14.50
C SER A 449 15.08 -28.05 -13.88
N ILE A 450 14.91 -29.34 -13.85
CA ILE A 450 15.99 -30.28 -13.54
C ILE A 450 16.57 -30.74 -14.91
N PRO A 451 17.89 -30.51 -15.18
CA PRO A 451 18.50 -30.87 -16.43
C PRO A 451 18.46 -32.39 -16.69
N THR A 452 18.34 -32.79 -17.94
CA THR A 452 18.43 -34.21 -18.34
C THR A 452 19.87 -34.68 -18.37
N LYS A 453 20.82 -33.78 -18.67
CA LYS A 453 22.25 -34.04 -18.68
C LYS A 453 22.84 -33.74 -17.31
N LYS A 454 23.79 -34.55 -16.88
CA LYS A 454 24.55 -34.36 -15.65
C LYS A 454 26.05 -34.35 -15.93
N SER A 455 26.84 -33.81 -14.99
CA SER A 455 28.29 -33.89 -15.06
C SER A 455 28.76 -35.36 -14.96
N THR A 456 29.80 -35.71 -15.71
CA THR A 456 30.49 -37.01 -15.57
C THR A 456 31.40 -37.05 -14.36
N LEU A 457 31.75 -35.89 -13.77
CA LEU A 457 32.66 -35.71 -12.63
C LEU A 457 34.11 -36.17 -12.90
N GLU A 458 34.45 -36.35 -14.16
CA GLU A 458 35.77 -36.81 -14.59
C GLU A 458 36.78 -35.66 -14.74
N LYS A 459 36.28 -34.47 -15.12
CA LYS A 459 37.12 -33.31 -15.26
C LYS A 459 37.56 -32.79 -13.90
N LYS A 460 38.82 -32.44 -13.79
CA LYS A 460 39.41 -31.85 -12.56
C LYS A 460 39.09 -30.37 -12.50
N GLU A 461 37.80 -30.06 -12.51
CA GLU A 461 37.26 -28.69 -12.51
C GLU A 461 36.38 -28.47 -11.29
N ILE A 462 36.64 -27.40 -10.57
CA ILE A 462 35.87 -26.91 -9.43
C ILE A 462 35.21 -25.60 -9.84
N ILE A 463 33.98 -25.39 -9.41
CA ILE A 463 33.23 -24.20 -9.77
C ILE A 463 32.62 -23.52 -8.54
N THR A 464 32.59 -22.21 -8.56
CA THR A 464 31.73 -21.38 -7.69
C THR A 464 31.01 -20.32 -8.50
N MET A 465 29.79 -19.98 -8.09
CA MET A 465 28.94 -19.01 -8.79
C MET A 465 28.34 -18.03 -7.80
N SER A 466 28.67 -16.76 -7.88
CA SER A 466 28.11 -15.73 -7.01
C SER A 466 28.36 -14.33 -7.56
N ARG A 467 27.67 -13.33 -7.01
CA ARG A 467 28.16 -11.96 -7.15
C ARG A 467 29.49 -11.83 -6.42
N LEU A 468 30.45 -11.14 -7.01
CA LEU A 468 31.73 -10.91 -6.36
C LEU A 468 31.63 -9.73 -5.37
N ASP A 469 30.92 -9.95 -4.26
CA ASP A 469 30.82 -9.00 -3.14
C ASP A 469 31.40 -9.62 -1.86
N TYR A 470 31.73 -8.76 -0.90
CA TYR A 470 32.33 -9.16 0.38
C TYR A 470 31.53 -10.26 1.11
N GLY A 471 30.20 -10.25 1.00
CA GLY A 471 29.34 -11.22 1.67
C GLY A 471 29.43 -12.63 1.12
N LYS A 472 29.94 -12.81 -0.08
CA LYS A 472 30.10 -14.12 -0.76
C LYS A 472 31.41 -14.82 -0.42
N LYS A 473 32.38 -14.09 0.11
CA LYS A 473 33.64 -14.67 0.61
C LYS A 473 34.37 -15.58 -0.37
N ASN A 474 34.46 -15.19 -1.64
CA ASN A 474 35.20 -15.94 -2.64
C ASN A 474 36.71 -15.98 -2.33
N ASP A 475 37.22 -15.03 -1.54
CA ASP A 475 38.59 -15.06 -1.00
C ASP A 475 38.86 -16.29 -0.13
N ASP A 476 37.87 -16.73 0.69
CA ASP A 476 38.00 -17.94 1.50
C ASP A 476 38.08 -19.21 0.63
N ILE A 477 37.35 -19.22 -0.52
CA ILE A 477 37.42 -20.35 -1.48
C ILE A 477 38.81 -20.43 -2.12
N ILE A 478 39.37 -19.28 -2.57
CA ILE A 478 40.70 -19.22 -3.18
C ILE A 478 41.75 -19.67 -2.17
N LYS A 479 41.72 -19.16 -0.94
CA LYS A 479 42.65 -19.54 0.15
C LYS A 479 42.55 -21.04 0.49
N ALA A 480 41.34 -21.58 0.57
CA ALA A 480 41.14 -23.00 0.82
C ALA A 480 41.69 -23.86 -0.33
N PHE A 481 41.43 -23.45 -1.59
CA PHE A 481 41.98 -24.13 -2.77
C PHE A 481 43.50 -24.15 -2.79
N ALA A 482 44.15 -23.00 -2.49
CA ALA A 482 45.62 -22.87 -2.40
C ALA A 482 46.30 -23.84 -1.42
N LYS A 483 45.55 -24.31 -0.40
CA LYS A 483 46.05 -25.26 0.64
C LYS A 483 45.84 -26.73 0.28
N THR A 484 45.28 -27.04 -0.90
CA THR A 484 45.06 -28.41 -1.41
C THR A 484 46.21 -28.84 -2.37
N ASN A 485 46.20 -30.11 -2.77
CA ASN A 485 47.05 -30.61 -3.85
C ASN A 485 46.43 -30.28 -5.21
N TYR A 486 46.40 -28.98 -5.55
CA TYR A 486 45.62 -28.46 -6.69
C TYR A 486 46.28 -28.59 -8.07
N GLN A 487 47.52 -29.02 -8.19
CA GLN A 487 48.36 -28.92 -9.43
C GLN A 487 47.64 -29.36 -10.70
N ASN A 488 46.74 -30.36 -10.64
CA ASN A 488 45.97 -30.85 -11.77
C ASN A 488 44.52 -30.43 -11.76
N TRP A 489 44.15 -29.54 -10.86
CA TRP A 489 42.79 -29.03 -10.70
C TRP A 489 42.73 -27.55 -11.12
N HIS A 490 41.57 -27.15 -11.60
CA HIS A 490 41.28 -25.77 -11.94
C HIS A 490 40.03 -25.31 -11.19
N LEU A 491 40.04 -24.06 -10.71
CA LEU A 491 38.92 -23.41 -10.01
C LEU A 491 38.38 -22.27 -10.87
N SER A 492 37.16 -22.42 -11.40
CA SER A 492 36.44 -21.38 -12.13
C SER A 492 35.52 -20.60 -11.20
N ILE A 493 35.71 -19.30 -11.10
CA ILE A 493 34.90 -18.37 -10.29
C ILE A 493 34.02 -17.55 -11.24
N LEU A 494 32.72 -17.87 -11.26
CA LEU A 494 31.74 -17.23 -12.12
C LEU A 494 31.01 -16.11 -11.38
N GLY A 495 31.04 -14.93 -11.94
CA GLY A 495 30.35 -13.75 -11.43
C GLY A 495 31.12 -12.47 -11.61
N ASP A 496 30.48 -11.37 -11.26
CA ASP A 496 31.04 -10.02 -11.32
C ASP A 496 30.65 -9.25 -10.05
N GLY A 497 31.45 -8.24 -9.70
CA GLY A 497 31.17 -7.41 -8.52
C GLY A 497 32.35 -6.61 -8.01
N SER A 498 32.16 -5.92 -6.89
CA SER A 498 33.12 -4.98 -6.31
C SER A 498 34.43 -5.63 -5.85
N GLU A 499 34.43 -6.94 -5.61
CA GLU A 499 35.62 -7.67 -5.14
C GLU A 499 36.51 -8.21 -6.27
N TYR A 500 36.16 -7.99 -7.53
CA TYR A 500 36.89 -8.55 -8.67
C TYR A 500 38.37 -8.24 -8.62
N GLU A 501 38.76 -6.98 -8.42
CA GLU A 501 40.16 -6.55 -8.36
C GLU A 501 40.89 -7.12 -7.14
N ASN A 502 40.23 -7.20 -5.99
CA ASN A 502 40.79 -7.80 -4.78
C ASN A 502 41.07 -9.29 -4.97
N LEU A 503 40.12 -10.02 -5.58
CA LEU A 503 40.30 -11.45 -5.87
C LEU A 503 41.38 -11.68 -6.92
N SER A 504 41.45 -10.85 -7.95
CA SER A 504 42.54 -10.90 -8.95
C SER A 504 43.92 -10.70 -8.33
N SER A 505 44.04 -9.77 -7.40
CA SER A 505 45.27 -9.51 -6.66
C SER A 505 45.63 -10.71 -5.76
N LEU A 506 44.66 -11.30 -5.07
CA LEU A 506 44.85 -12.48 -4.22
C LEU A 506 45.32 -13.71 -5.03
N ILE A 507 44.80 -13.92 -6.23
CA ILE A 507 45.19 -15.03 -7.13
C ILE A 507 46.67 -14.87 -7.48
N LYS A 508 47.15 -13.64 -7.80
CA LYS A 508 48.55 -13.35 -8.11
C LYS A 508 49.46 -13.52 -6.89
N GLU A 509 49.02 -13.04 -5.72
CA GLU A 509 49.75 -13.18 -4.45
C GLU A 509 50.03 -14.64 -4.10
N LEU A 510 49.02 -15.52 -4.39
CA LEU A 510 49.11 -16.95 -4.12
C LEU A 510 49.70 -17.75 -5.28
N HIS A 511 50.14 -17.12 -6.36
CA HIS A 511 50.67 -17.75 -7.57
C HIS A 511 49.76 -18.79 -8.21
N LEU A 512 48.45 -18.48 -8.29
CA LEU A 512 47.41 -19.39 -8.74
C LEU A 512 46.88 -19.04 -10.15
N GLU A 513 47.54 -18.17 -10.89
CA GLU A 513 47.07 -17.65 -12.19
C GLU A 513 46.80 -18.77 -13.24
N ASN A 514 47.49 -19.90 -13.11
CA ASN A 514 47.31 -21.06 -14.01
C ASN A 514 46.18 -22.01 -13.52
N ASN A 515 45.70 -21.88 -12.29
CA ASN A 515 44.80 -22.85 -11.67
C ASN A 515 43.48 -22.21 -11.20
N VAL A 516 43.36 -20.86 -11.21
CA VAL A 516 42.16 -20.15 -10.82
C VAL A 516 41.84 -19.08 -11.86
N SER A 517 40.60 -19.10 -12.36
CA SER A 517 40.10 -18.07 -13.30
C SER A 517 38.91 -17.31 -12.74
N LEU A 518 38.90 -15.99 -12.99
CA LEU A 518 37.74 -15.14 -12.78
C LEU A 518 37.02 -14.98 -14.12
N GLU A 519 35.93 -15.71 -14.32
CA GLU A 519 35.22 -15.82 -15.61
C GLU A 519 34.31 -14.60 -15.89
N GLY A 520 34.13 -13.73 -14.91
CA GLY A 520 33.18 -12.63 -15.03
C GLY A 520 31.73 -13.09 -15.03
N TYR A 521 30.83 -12.21 -15.50
CA TYR A 521 29.41 -12.54 -15.64
C TYR A 521 29.18 -13.54 -16.77
N ILE A 522 28.62 -14.70 -16.44
CA ILE A 522 28.27 -15.75 -17.41
C ILE A 522 26.76 -15.72 -17.69
N PRO A 523 26.32 -15.52 -18.94
CA PRO A 523 24.93 -15.67 -19.33
C PRO A 523 24.43 -17.10 -19.08
N LYS A 524 23.13 -17.21 -18.74
CA LYS A 524 22.53 -18.50 -18.36
C LYS A 524 22.70 -19.59 -19.43
N GLU A 525 22.66 -19.22 -20.67
CA GLU A 525 22.81 -20.13 -21.84
C GLU A 525 24.19 -20.80 -21.90
N LYS A 526 25.23 -20.14 -21.33
CA LYS A 526 26.59 -20.67 -21.25
C LYS A 526 26.87 -21.40 -19.94
N LEU A 527 26.06 -21.20 -18.92
CA LEU A 527 26.27 -21.74 -17.57
C LEU A 527 26.20 -23.27 -17.57
N GLU A 528 25.31 -23.86 -18.38
CA GLU A 528 25.20 -25.31 -18.54
C GLU A 528 26.56 -25.94 -18.88
N GLY A 529 27.33 -25.32 -19.80
CA GLY A 529 28.64 -25.81 -20.19
C GLY A 529 29.65 -25.88 -19.04
N TYR A 530 29.66 -24.86 -18.17
CA TYR A 530 30.52 -24.85 -16.97
C TYR A 530 30.10 -25.95 -16.00
N LEU A 531 28.80 -26.07 -15.69
CA LEU A 531 28.28 -27.04 -14.73
C LEU A 531 28.49 -28.49 -15.18
N LEU A 532 28.29 -28.77 -16.46
CA LEU A 532 28.53 -30.11 -17.03
C LEU A 532 30.02 -30.53 -17.04
N ASN A 533 30.92 -29.55 -17.09
CA ASN A 533 32.36 -29.77 -17.10
C ASN A 533 32.99 -29.75 -15.70
N SER A 534 32.24 -29.45 -14.65
CA SER A 534 32.72 -29.38 -13.26
C SER A 534 32.49 -30.66 -12.48
N SER A 535 33.29 -30.89 -11.45
CA SER A 535 33.23 -32.07 -10.57
C SER A 535 32.85 -31.73 -9.13
N ILE A 536 33.06 -30.50 -8.69
CA ILE A 536 32.82 -30.05 -7.31
C ILE A 536 32.30 -28.63 -7.37
N PHE A 537 31.32 -28.32 -6.51
CA PHE A 537 30.81 -26.95 -6.32
C PHE A 537 31.18 -26.41 -4.94
N LEU A 538 31.69 -25.18 -4.88
CA LEU A 538 32.08 -24.51 -3.62
C LEU A 538 31.23 -23.29 -3.34
N MET A 539 30.93 -23.06 -2.04
CA MET A 539 30.27 -21.86 -1.57
C MET A 539 30.84 -21.42 -0.21
N ALA A 540 31.07 -20.11 -0.06
CA ALA A 540 31.62 -19.54 1.19
C ALA A 540 30.82 -18.36 1.75
N SER A 541 29.59 -18.15 1.29
CA SER A 541 28.74 -17.01 1.70
C SER A 541 28.61 -16.89 3.23
N LEU A 542 28.59 -15.64 3.72
CA LEU A 542 28.34 -15.35 5.14
C LEU A 542 26.87 -15.56 5.51
N THR A 543 25.96 -15.20 4.62
CA THR A 543 24.52 -15.29 4.84
C THR A 543 23.79 -15.66 3.55
N GLU A 544 22.83 -16.54 3.67
CA GLU A 544 21.89 -16.92 2.60
C GLU A 544 20.47 -17.07 3.17
N GLY A 545 19.47 -16.89 2.32
CA GLY A 545 18.10 -17.32 2.63
C GLY A 545 17.94 -18.79 2.25
N LEU A 546 17.85 -19.07 0.96
CA LEU A 546 17.95 -20.40 0.36
C LEU A 546 18.86 -20.27 -0.89
N PRO A 547 20.11 -20.78 -0.83
CA PRO A 547 21.09 -20.55 -1.89
C PRO A 547 20.76 -21.34 -3.17
N MET A 548 20.13 -20.65 -4.14
CA MET A 548 19.74 -21.27 -5.42
C MET A 548 20.91 -21.86 -6.18
N VAL A 549 22.10 -21.27 -6.06
CA VAL A 549 23.31 -21.76 -6.74
C VAL A 549 23.71 -23.19 -6.31
N LEU A 550 23.45 -23.55 -5.04
CA LEU A 550 23.64 -24.94 -4.57
C LEU A 550 22.64 -25.88 -5.25
N LEU A 551 21.37 -25.50 -5.35
CA LEU A 551 20.36 -26.30 -6.03
C LEU A 551 20.65 -26.43 -7.52
N GLU A 552 21.11 -25.35 -8.17
CA GLU A 552 21.54 -25.37 -9.57
C GLU A 552 22.72 -26.30 -9.77
N ALA A 553 23.78 -26.22 -8.97
CA ALA A 553 24.94 -27.11 -9.05
C ALA A 553 24.55 -28.58 -8.80
N MET A 554 23.76 -28.85 -7.76
CA MET A 554 23.30 -30.21 -7.45
C MET A 554 22.37 -30.79 -8.51
N SER A 555 21.65 -29.95 -9.28
CA SER A 555 20.81 -30.42 -10.38
C SER A 555 21.60 -31.00 -11.54
N TYR A 556 22.89 -30.66 -11.66
CA TYR A 556 23.85 -31.28 -12.56
C TYR A 556 24.65 -32.41 -11.90
N GLY A 557 24.32 -32.75 -10.66
CA GLY A 557 24.95 -33.85 -9.93
C GLY A 557 26.28 -33.47 -9.25
N LEU A 558 26.57 -32.17 -9.06
CA LEU A 558 27.80 -31.77 -8.39
C LEU A 558 27.68 -31.93 -6.86
N PRO A 559 28.61 -32.67 -6.21
CA PRO A 559 28.75 -32.62 -4.78
C PRO A 559 29.17 -31.19 -4.35
N CYS A 560 28.56 -30.67 -3.28
CA CYS A 560 28.76 -29.30 -2.84
C CYS A 560 29.49 -29.25 -1.51
N ILE A 561 30.41 -28.27 -1.35
CA ILE A 561 30.97 -27.90 -0.06
C ILE A 561 30.57 -26.46 0.23
N ALA A 562 29.97 -26.25 1.41
CA ALA A 562 29.57 -24.93 1.83
C ALA A 562 29.89 -24.71 3.30
N TYR A 563 30.21 -23.46 3.68
CA TYR A 563 30.13 -23.07 5.07
C TYR A 563 28.67 -23.01 5.52
N GLU A 564 28.44 -23.42 6.77
CA GLU A 564 27.13 -23.28 7.38
C GLU A 564 26.71 -21.81 7.41
N THR A 565 25.51 -21.56 6.98
CA THR A 565 24.85 -20.25 7.14
C THR A 565 23.70 -20.39 8.14
N ALA A 566 23.24 -19.28 8.67
CA ALA A 566 22.12 -19.29 9.62
C ALA A 566 20.84 -19.94 9.07
N SER A 567 20.70 -19.99 7.75
CA SER A 567 19.54 -20.59 7.07
C SER A 567 19.94 -21.13 5.69
N GLY A 568 19.25 -22.12 5.20
CA GLY A 568 19.21 -22.59 3.82
C GLY A 568 20.24 -23.65 3.43
N VAL A 569 21.50 -23.57 3.87
CA VAL A 569 22.53 -24.55 3.50
C VAL A 569 22.18 -25.94 4.03
N ASN A 570 21.77 -26.04 5.30
CA ASN A 570 21.38 -27.29 5.94
C ASN A 570 20.06 -27.88 5.39
N ASP A 571 19.23 -27.09 4.72
CA ASP A 571 18.02 -27.58 4.06
C ASP A 571 18.33 -28.25 2.72
N ILE A 572 19.46 -27.86 2.08
CA ILE A 572 19.90 -28.34 0.78
C ILE A 572 20.94 -29.45 0.92
N ILE A 573 21.99 -29.21 1.70
CA ILE A 573 23.08 -30.18 1.88
C ILE A 573 22.81 -31.07 3.09
N ASP A 574 22.60 -32.37 2.83
CA ASP A 574 22.62 -33.43 3.83
C ASP A 574 24.08 -33.81 4.04
N ASN A 575 24.67 -33.32 5.14
CA ASN A 575 26.12 -33.42 5.41
C ASN A 575 26.64 -34.85 5.35
N GLY A 576 27.65 -35.07 4.51
CA GLY A 576 28.27 -36.36 4.24
C GLY A 576 27.51 -37.28 3.26
N LYS A 577 26.31 -36.86 2.77
CA LYS A 577 25.53 -37.63 1.79
C LYS A 577 25.66 -37.04 0.38
N ASN A 578 25.21 -35.79 0.20
CA ASN A 578 25.22 -35.10 -1.11
C ASN A 578 26.21 -33.94 -1.17
N GLY A 579 27.01 -33.76 -0.11
CA GLY A 579 27.99 -32.70 0.05
C GLY A 579 28.45 -32.55 1.49
N TYR A 580 29.13 -31.47 1.78
CA TYR A 580 29.61 -31.15 3.12
C TYR A 580 29.18 -29.76 3.58
N VAL A 581 28.70 -29.68 4.81
CA VAL A 581 28.45 -28.44 5.52
C VAL A 581 29.54 -28.25 6.57
N ILE A 582 30.26 -27.13 6.47
CA ILE A 582 31.37 -26.82 7.37
C ILE A 582 30.91 -25.80 8.42
N LYS A 583 30.86 -26.23 9.67
CA LYS A 583 30.46 -25.41 10.81
C LYS A 583 31.56 -24.44 11.23
N GLU A 584 31.16 -23.38 11.92
CA GLU A 584 32.05 -22.41 12.57
C GLU A 584 33.10 -21.81 11.63
N ARG A 585 32.87 -21.87 10.31
CA ARG A 585 33.81 -21.43 9.25
C ARG A 585 35.22 -22.02 9.43
N ASN A 586 35.28 -23.30 9.86
CA ASN A 586 36.53 -24.01 10.06
C ASN A 586 37.23 -24.28 8.72
N GLU A 587 38.26 -23.49 8.41
CA GLU A 587 39.01 -23.54 7.15
C GLU A 587 39.73 -24.88 6.98
N GLU A 588 40.36 -25.41 8.01
CA GLU A 588 41.08 -26.70 7.94
C GLU A 588 40.14 -27.83 7.56
N LEU A 589 38.95 -27.87 8.15
CA LEU A 589 37.93 -28.85 7.77
C LEU A 589 37.43 -28.63 6.35
N TYR A 590 37.30 -27.41 5.89
CA TYR A 590 36.91 -27.08 4.52
C TYR A 590 37.96 -27.62 3.53
N VAL A 591 39.22 -27.32 3.75
CA VAL A 591 40.35 -27.83 2.96
C VAL A 591 40.39 -29.35 2.96
N LYS A 592 40.25 -30.00 4.14
CA LYS A 592 40.24 -31.48 4.27
C LYS A 592 39.10 -32.10 3.46
N ARG A 593 37.89 -31.50 3.47
CA ARG A 593 36.74 -32.02 2.70
C ARG A 593 36.90 -31.76 1.22
N LEU A 594 37.49 -30.62 0.84
CA LEU A 594 37.80 -30.33 -0.54
C LEU A 594 38.84 -31.31 -1.09
N GLN A 595 39.95 -31.55 -0.40
CA GLN A 595 40.96 -32.51 -0.79
C GLN A 595 40.36 -33.92 -0.94
N LEU A 596 39.52 -34.33 0.02
CA LEU A 596 38.85 -35.63 -0.05
C LEU A 596 37.99 -35.79 -1.32
N LEU A 597 37.24 -34.76 -1.68
CA LEU A 597 36.45 -34.79 -2.93
C LEU A 597 37.34 -34.71 -4.18
N MET A 598 38.49 -34.06 -4.13
CA MET A 598 39.44 -34.02 -5.26
C MET A 598 40.06 -35.38 -5.50
N ASP A 599 40.39 -36.14 -4.44
CA ASP A 599 41.09 -37.43 -4.51
C ASP A 599 40.15 -38.61 -4.81
N ASP A 600 38.92 -38.59 -4.30
CA ASP A 600 38.00 -39.72 -4.33
C ASP A 600 36.87 -39.54 -5.37
N ALA A 601 37.08 -40.05 -6.58
CA ALA A 601 36.07 -40.04 -7.64
C ALA A 601 34.85 -40.91 -7.31
N SER A 602 35.03 -42.02 -6.55
CA SER A 602 33.93 -42.91 -6.16
C SER A 602 32.98 -42.17 -5.18
N LEU A 603 33.57 -41.43 -4.22
CA LEU A 603 32.81 -40.59 -3.31
C LEU A 603 32.05 -39.47 -4.05
N ARG A 604 32.69 -38.78 -5.00
CA ARG A 604 32.01 -37.79 -5.85
C ARG A 604 30.79 -38.39 -6.56
N ASN A 605 30.95 -39.56 -7.17
CA ASN A 605 29.87 -40.25 -7.85
C ASN A 605 28.73 -40.69 -6.90
N LYS A 606 29.06 -41.14 -5.70
CA LYS A 606 28.06 -41.47 -4.68
C LYS A 606 27.28 -40.23 -4.27
N MET A 607 27.97 -39.14 -3.95
CA MET A 607 27.33 -37.87 -3.55
C MET A 607 26.51 -37.26 -4.68
N SER A 608 26.93 -37.42 -5.92
CA SER A 608 26.17 -36.98 -7.10
C SER A 608 24.78 -37.60 -7.17
N LYS A 609 24.66 -38.91 -6.95
CA LYS A 609 23.37 -39.61 -6.93
C LYS A 609 22.43 -39.03 -5.86
N GLU A 610 22.97 -38.82 -4.69
CA GLU A 610 22.21 -38.22 -3.56
C GLU A 610 21.83 -36.76 -3.83
N ALA A 611 22.72 -35.98 -4.48
CA ALA A 611 22.45 -34.62 -4.89
C ALA A 611 21.28 -34.54 -5.87
N LEU A 612 21.30 -35.40 -6.92
CA LEU A 612 20.22 -35.50 -7.92
C LEU A 612 18.88 -35.95 -7.29
N GLU A 613 18.91 -36.78 -6.27
CA GLU A 613 17.68 -37.18 -5.56
C GLU A 613 17.15 -36.02 -4.71
N LYS A 614 18.03 -35.32 -4.01
CA LYS A 614 17.67 -34.20 -3.14
C LYS A 614 16.98 -33.05 -3.91
N VAL A 615 17.47 -32.71 -5.09
CA VAL A 615 16.91 -31.59 -5.88
C VAL A 615 15.50 -31.85 -6.40
N LYS A 616 15.05 -33.09 -6.49
CA LYS A 616 13.67 -33.43 -6.84
C LYS A 616 12.65 -32.80 -5.88
N TYR A 617 13.02 -32.66 -4.59
CA TYR A 617 12.18 -31.97 -3.62
C TYR A 617 11.89 -30.51 -4.00
N PHE A 618 12.87 -29.86 -4.66
CA PHE A 618 12.80 -28.46 -5.11
C PHE A 618 12.33 -28.32 -6.57
N SER A 619 11.85 -29.39 -7.17
CA SER A 619 11.34 -29.37 -8.57
C SER A 619 10.12 -28.47 -8.71
N LYS A 620 9.92 -27.96 -9.93
CA LYS A 620 8.73 -27.15 -10.29
C LYS A 620 7.44 -27.87 -9.87
N GLU A 621 7.32 -29.16 -10.18
CA GLU A 621 6.12 -29.95 -9.93
C GLU A 621 5.78 -30.03 -8.44
N ASN A 622 6.77 -30.23 -7.57
CA ASN A 622 6.57 -30.36 -6.15
C ASN A 622 6.23 -29.01 -5.49
N ILE A 623 6.93 -27.96 -5.86
CA ILE A 623 6.70 -26.63 -5.25
C ILE A 623 5.40 -26.02 -5.76
N VAL A 624 5.04 -26.19 -7.05
CA VAL A 624 3.76 -25.70 -7.60
C VAL A 624 2.57 -26.36 -6.91
N LYS A 625 2.65 -27.65 -6.55
CA LYS A 625 1.58 -28.32 -5.76
C LYS A 625 1.36 -27.61 -4.42
N LYS A 626 2.44 -27.18 -3.75
CA LYS A 626 2.34 -26.39 -2.49
C LYS A 626 1.67 -25.03 -2.75
N TRP A 627 2.05 -24.33 -3.82
CA TRP A 627 1.41 -23.08 -4.20
C TRP A 627 -0.09 -23.25 -4.47
N TYR A 628 -0.49 -24.29 -5.22
CA TYR A 628 -1.91 -24.56 -5.49
C TYR A 628 -2.71 -24.83 -4.20
N ASN A 629 -2.09 -25.32 -3.13
CA ASN A 629 -2.78 -25.53 -1.85
C ASN A 629 -3.10 -24.22 -1.13
N ILE A 630 -2.31 -23.17 -1.31
CA ILE A 630 -2.57 -21.84 -0.71
C ILE A 630 -3.35 -20.90 -1.63
N LEU A 631 -3.44 -21.22 -2.94
CA LEU A 631 -4.19 -20.45 -3.94
C LEU A 631 -5.58 -21.06 -4.25
N LYS A 632 -6.14 -21.79 -3.32
CA LYS A 632 -7.49 -22.37 -3.42
C LYS A 632 -8.57 -21.38 -2.99
#